data_c5f76cdafd6144a6be91cb834211e4fb
#
_entry.id   c5f76cdafd6144a6be91cb834211e4fb
#
_cell.length_a   1.000
_cell.length_b   1.000
_cell.length_c   1.000
_cell.angle_alpha   90.00
_cell.angle_beta   90.00
_cell.angle_gamma   90.00
#
_symmetry.space_group_name_H-M   'P 1'
#
loop_
_entity.id
_entity.type
_entity.pdbx_description
1 polymer ?
#
loop_
_entity_poly.entity_id
_entity_poly.type
_entity_poly.pdbx_seq_one_letter_code
_entity_poly.pdbx_strand_id
1 'polypeptide(L)'
;MKRDGSSIIFVNEQRQILLFLRDDFPHIPYPNTWDVPGGHVEEGETAAQCIVREMKEEMGLDLAGFELFSVKEFSDRIEHTFWKAADLNIDDISLQEGQCLKWFAEEEAKATTLAYGFNEIVADFYAKAPFLGR
;
A
#
# COMPACT_ATOMS: atom_id res chain seq x y z
N MET A 1 -4.35 5.67 22.83
CA MET A 1 -4.47 4.48 21.97
C MET A 1 -3.99 4.78 20.56
N LYS A 2 -3.23 3.85 19.99
CA LYS A 2 -2.80 4.00 18.61
C LYS A 2 -3.92 3.62 17.67
N ARG A 3 -4.02 4.33 16.55
CA ARG A 3 -4.98 3.99 15.51
C ARG A 3 -4.48 2.80 14.69
N ASP A 4 -5.38 2.16 13.97
CA ASP A 4 -5.04 1.08 13.06
C ASP A 4 -5.01 1.59 11.62
N GLY A 5 -3.95 1.25 10.90
CA GLY A 5 -3.82 1.48 9.48
C GLY A 5 -3.93 0.17 8.73
N SER A 6 -4.40 0.23 7.49
CA SER A 6 -4.51 -0.92 6.62
C SER A 6 -3.96 -0.56 5.25
N SER A 7 -3.08 -1.40 4.72
CA SER A 7 -2.39 -1.14 3.46
C SER A 7 -2.27 -2.41 2.64
N ILE A 8 -1.96 -2.28 1.35
CA ILE A 8 -1.79 -3.43 0.48
C ILE A 8 -0.63 -3.24 -0.48
N ILE A 9 0.19 -4.28 -0.61
CA ILE A 9 1.25 -4.36 -1.60
C ILE A 9 0.78 -5.24 -2.74
N PHE A 10 0.52 -4.63 -3.90
CA PHE A 10 0.31 -5.39 -5.14
C PHE A 10 1.67 -5.68 -5.74
N VAL A 11 1.93 -6.91 -6.13
CA VAL A 11 3.17 -7.32 -6.77
C VAL A 11 2.85 -7.97 -8.12
N ASN A 12 3.54 -7.53 -9.17
CA ASN A 12 3.34 -8.07 -10.52
C ASN A 12 4.35 -9.18 -10.85
N GLU A 13 4.26 -9.75 -12.05
CA GLU A 13 5.14 -10.84 -12.49
C GLU A 13 6.61 -10.44 -12.56
N GLN A 14 6.89 -9.16 -12.75
CA GLN A 14 8.27 -8.63 -12.75
C GLN A 14 8.79 -8.31 -11.35
N ARG A 15 8.03 -8.69 -10.31
CA ARG A 15 8.36 -8.44 -8.90
C ARG A 15 8.42 -6.95 -8.56
N GLN A 16 7.66 -6.14 -9.29
CA GLN A 16 7.48 -4.73 -8.99
C GLN A 16 6.28 -4.57 -8.07
N ILE A 17 6.32 -3.54 -7.23
CA ILE A 17 5.21 -3.20 -6.34
C ILE A 17 4.55 -1.90 -6.79
N LEU A 18 3.25 -1.79 -6.51
CA LEU A 18 2.47 -0.62 -6.90
C LEU A 18 2.49 0.41 -5.79
N LEU A 19 2.93 1.62 -6.12
CA LEU A 19 2.92 2.77 -5.22
C LEU A 19 2.15 3.91 -5.88
N PHE A 20 1.64 4.83 -5.05
CA PHE A 20 1.01 6.05 -5.55
C PHE A 20 1.75 7.27 -5.02
N LEU A 21 1.75 8.34 -5.80
CA LEU A 21 2.36 9.60 -5.40
C LEU A 21 1.29 10.45 -4.71
N ARG A 22 1.52 10.79 -3.44
CA ARG A 22 0.60 11.60 -2.64
C ARG A 22 0.48 13.00 -3.26
N ASP A 23 -0.67 13.62 -3.03
CA ASP A 23 -0.90 14.99 -3.51
C ASP A 23 0.15 15.95 -2.94
N ASP A 24 0.41 17.02 -3.66
CA ASP A 24 1.41 18.02 -3.26
C ASP A 24 0.72 19.23 -2.64
N PHE A 25 0.04 18.99 -1.50
CA PHE A 25 -0.63 20.05 -0.74
C PHE A 25 0.12 20.28 0.57
N PRO A 26 0.36 21.56 0.95
CA PRO A 26 1.17 21.85 2.14
C PRO A 26 0.50 21.44 3.46
N HIS A 27 -0.81 21.21 3.47
CA HIS A 27 -1.56 20.87 4.67
C HIS A 27 -1.70 19.37 4.95
N ILE A 28 -1.27 18.52 4.02
CA ILE A 28 -1.37 17.06 4.23
C ILE A 28 -0.03 16.51 4.72
N PRO A 29 -0.05 15.35 5.44
CA PRO A 29 1.20 14.67 5.77
C PRO A 29 1.89 14.14 4.52
N TYR A 30 3.21 14.17 4.51
CA TYR A 30 4.04 13.63 3.43
C TYR A 30 3.59 14.08 2.03
N PRO A 31 3.50 15.39 1.75
CA PRO A 31 3.09 15.84 0.42
C PRO A 31 4.12 15.42 -0.63
N ASN A 32 3.64 15.11 -1.83
CA ASN A 32 4.49 14.77 -2.99
C ASN A 32 5.47 13.62 -2.71
N THR A 33 5.02 12.64 -1.94
CA THR A 33 5.84 11.49 -1.49
C THR A 33 5.15 10.20 -1.91
N TRP A 34 5.93 9.20 -2.34
CA TRP A 34 5.40 7.90 -2.71
C TRP A 34 4.95 7.12 -1.48
N ASP A 35 3.86 6.37 -1.63
CA ASP A 35 3.20 5.70 -0.52
C ASP A 35 2.58 4.37 -0.97
N VAL A 36 2.38 3.47 -0.03
CA VAL A 36 1.67 2.22 -0.25
C VAL A 36 0.17 2.49 -0.15
N PRO A 37 -0.65 1.98 -1.08
CA PRO A 37 -2.10 2.20 -1.02
C PRO A 37 -2.72 1.67 0.26
N GLY A 38 -3.70 2.39 0.79
CA GLY A 38 -4.41 2.00 2.01
C GLY A 38 -5.13 3.16 2.66
N GLY A 39 -5.46 3.00 3.92
CA GLY A 39 -6.13 4.02 4.69
C GLY A 39 -6.27 3.68 6.16
N HIS A 40 -7.10 4.45 6.85
CA HIS A 40 -7.36 4.27 8.27
C HIS A 40 -8.53 3.32 8.50
N VAL A 41 -8.35 2.38 9.42
CA VAL A 41 -9.43 1.48 9.84
C VAL A 41 -10.47 2.30 10.61
N GLU A 42 -11.72 2.23 10.17
CA GLU A 42 -12.83 2.92 10.82
C GLU A 42 -13.40 2.10 11.97
N GLU A 43 -14.12 2.75 12.86
CA GLU A 43 -14.79 2.10 13.99
C GLU A 43 -15.73 1.01 13.47
N GLY A 44 -15.64 -0.18 14.06
CA GLY A 44 -16.48 -1.32 13.66
C GLY A 44 -15.99 -2.07 12.43
N GLU A 45 -14.86 -1.65 11.87
CA GLU A 45 -14.28 -2.23 10.67
C GLU A 45 -13.05 -3.05 11.03
N THR A 46 -12.87 -4.21 10.38
CA THR A 46 -11.60 -4.94 10.47
C THR A 46 -10.60 -4.34 9.50
N ALA A 47 -9.30 -4.64 9.67
CA ALA A 47 -8.27 -4.21 8.74
C ALA A 47 -8.53 -4.74 7.33
N ALA A 48 -9.00 -5.99 7.20
CA ALA A 48 -9.34 -6.58 5.90
C ALA A 48 -10.53 -5.86 5.26
N GLN A 49 -11.56 -5.53 6.02
CA GLN A 49 -12.69 -4.77 5.51
C GLN A 49 -12.27 -3.36 5.07
N CYS A 50 -11.35 -2.75 5.83
CA CYS A 50 -10.82 -1.44 5.50
C CYS A 50 -10.12 -1.43 4.14
N ILE A 51 -9.24 -2.41 3.89
CA ILE A 51 -8.49 -2.40 2.63
C ILE A 51 -9.40 -2.68 1.43
N VAL A 52 -10.45 -3.49 1.59
CA VAL A 52 -11.44 -3.70 0.54
C VAL A 52 -12.17 -2.39 0.23
N ARG A 53 -12.62 -1.68 1.27
CA ARG A 53 -13.29 -0.38 1.13
C ARG A 53 -12.39 0.65 0.46
N GLU A 54 -11.16 0.79 0.96
CA GLU A 54 -10.21 1.78 0.45
C GLU A 54 -9.87 1.54 -1.03
N MET A 55 -9.67 0.28 -1.43
CA MET A 55 -9.36 -0.02 -2.83
C MET A 55 -10.54 0.27 -3.75
N LYS A 56 -11.76 0.07 -3.28
CA LYS A 56 -12.95 0.44 -4.04
C LYS A 56 -13.07 1.96 -4.19
N GLU A 57 -12.90 2.70 -3.09
CA GLU A 57 -13.00 4.16 -3.09
C GLU A 57 -11.88 4.82 -3.89
N GLU A 58 -10.64 4.36 -3.71
CA GLU A 58 -9.46 5.01 -4.28
C GLU A 58 -9.21 4.64 -5.73
N MET A 59 -9.45 3.40 -6.10
CA MET A 59 -9.03 2.85 -7.39
C MET A 59 -10.15 2.16 -8.17
N GLY A 60 -11.34 2.06 -7.59
CA GLY A 60 -12.45 1.34 -8.21
C GLY A 60 -12.22 -0.16 -8.30
N LEU A 61 -11.32 -0.72 -7.49
CA LEU A 61 -11.00 -2.14 -7.52
C LEU A 61 -11.91 -2.93 -6.58
N ASP A 62 -12.43 -4.05 -7.07
CA ASP A 62 -13.16 -5.02 -6.25
C ASP A 62 -12.14 -6.03 -5.74
N LEU A 63 -11.56 -5.73 -4.59
CA LEU A 63 -10.43 -6.49 -4.04
C LEU A 63 -10.88 -7.82 -3.45
N ALA A 64 -10.28 -8.92 -3.91
CA ALA A 64 -10.48 -10.27 -3.39
C ALA A 64 -9.17 -11.06 -3.50
N GLY A 65 -9.06 -12.15 -2.76
CA GLY A 65 -7.91 -13.05 -2.89
C GLY A 65 -6.61 -12.43 -2.44
N PHE A 66 -6.62 -11.74 -1.32
CA PHE A 66 -5.44 -11.12 -0.71
C PHE A 66 -5.11 -11.79 0.62
N GLU A 67 -3.88 -11.64 1.07
CA GLU A 67 -3.40 -12.28 2.31
C GLU A 67 -2.75 -11.24 3.21
N LEU A 68 -2.81 -11.46 4.53
CA LEU A 68 -2.09 -10.64 5.49
C LEU A 68 -0.61 -10.95 5.41
N PHE A 69 0.20 -9.92 5.26
CA PHE A 69 1.65 -10.05 5.25
C PHE A 69 2.26 -9.69 6.61
N SER A 70 1.85 -8.57 7.20
CA SER A 70 2.53 -8.02 8.36
C SER A 70 1.60 -7.18 9.21
N VAL A 71 1.79 -7.26 10.53
CA VAL A 71 1.22 -6.32 11.48
C VAL A 71 2.41 -5.71 12.22
N LYS A 72 2.63 -4.41 12.01
CA LYS A 72 3.79 -3.72 12.55
C LYS A 72 3.37 -2.53 13.39
N GLU A 73 3.92 -2.44 14.59
CA GLU A 73 3.65 -1.32 15.48
C GLU A 73 4.66 -0.20 15.22
N PHE A 74 4.14 0.98 14.87
CA PHE A 74 4.89 2.22 14.79
C PHE A 74 4.53 3.11 16.00
N SER A 75 5.22 4.23 16.15
CA SER A 75 4.95 5.15 17.26
C SER A 75 3.53 5.74 17.21
N ASP A 76 3.00 5.92 16.01
CA ASP A 76 1.72 6.59 15.77
C ASP A 76 0.56 5.63 15.47
N ARG A 77 0.86 4.38 15.09
CA ARG A 77 -0.18 3.45 14.63
C ARG A 77 0.27 1.99 14.66
N ILE A 78 -0.70 1.10 14.49
CA ILE A 78 -0.47 -0.31 14.20
C ILE A 78 -0.85 -0.50 12.73
N GLU A 79 0.12 -0.87 11.89
CA GLU A 79 -0.09 -1.02 10.45
C GLU A 79 -0.32 -2.47 10.07
N HIS A 80 -1.48 -2.75 9.48
CA HIS A 80 -1.83 -4.07 8.94
C HIS A 80 -1.60 -4.03 7.44
N THR A 81 -0.58 -4.74 6.95
CA THR A 81 -0.23 -4.74 5.53
C THR A 81 -0.60 -6.08 4.90
N PHE A 82 -1.44 -6.02 3.90
CA PHE A 82 -1.83 -7.16 3.07
C PHE A 82 -1.00 -7.19 1.79
N TRP A 83 -1.09 -8.28 1.04
CA TRP A 83 -0.44 -8.37 -0.27
C TRP A 83 -1.29 -9.18 -1.22
N LYS A 84 -1.09 -8.95 -2.52
CA LYS A 84 -1.76 -9.70 -3.58
C LYS A 84 -0.88 -9.68 -4.83
N ALA A 85 -0.72 -10.84 -5.46
CA ALA A 85 -0.11 -10.93 -6.78
C ALA A 85 -1.16 -10.48 -7.81
N ALA A 86 -0.86 -9.45 -8.58
CA ALA A 86 -1.80 -8.88 -9.53
C ALA A 86 -1.09 -8.11 -10.63
N ASP A 87 -1.52 -8.30 -11.88
CA ASP A 87 -1.04 -7.54 -13.02
C ASP A 87 -2.05 -6.45 -13.36
N LEU A 88 -2.11 -5.43 -12.52
CA LEU A 88 -3.01 -4.31 -12.74
C LEU A 88 -2.48 -3.41 -13.85
N ASN A 89 -3.34 -3.07 -14.81
CA ASN A 89 -3.02 -2.06 -15.80
C ASN A 89 -3.35 -0.69 -15.19
N ILE A 90 -2.30 0.01 -14.73
CA ILE A 90 -2.49 1.29 -14.04
C ILE A 90 -3.11 2.37 -14.92
N ASP A 91 -2.99 2.23 -16.24
CA ASP A 91 -3.63 3.18 -17.17
C ASP A 91 -5.16 3.08 -17.16
N ASP A 92 -5.70 1.93 -16.70
CA ASP A 92 -7.13 1.72 -16.60
C ASP A 92 -7.70 2.14 -15.24
N ILE A 93 -6.84 2.57 -14.30
CA ILE A 93 -7.25 2.95 -12.95
C ILE A 93 -7.40 4.47 -12.85
N SER A 94 -8.59 4.90 -12.44
CA SER A 94 -8.84 6.31 -12.13
C SER A 94 -8.59 6.53 -10.65
N LEU A 95 -7.43 7.09 -10.32
CA LEU A 95 -7.05 7.35 -8.95
C LEU A 95 -7.84 8.53 -8.38
N GLN A 96 -8.53 8.32 -7.26
CA GLN A 96 -9.39 9.34 -6.66
C GLN A 96 -8.63 10.33 -5.78
N GLU A 97 -7.56 9.87 -5.13
CA GLU A 97 -6.66 10.71 -4.35
C GLU A 97 -5.24 10.41 -4.80
N GLY A 98 -4.36 11.41 -4.72
CA GLY A 98 -2.99 11.28 -5.17
C GLY A 98 -2.82 11.70 -6.61
N GLN A 99 -1.58 11.80 -7.05
CA GLN A 99 -1.24 12.34 -8.37
C GLN A 99 -1.17 11.26 -9.44
N CYS A 100 -0.58 10.12 -9.13
CA CYS A 100 -0.39 9.02 -10.09
C CYS A 100 0.00 7.71 -9.41
N LEU A 101 -0.09 6.63 -10.16
CA LEU A 101 0.37 5.30 -9.78
C LEU A 101 1.63 4.95 -10.57
N LYS A 102 2.49 4.13 -9.98
CA LYS A 102 3.67 3.63 -10.67
C LYS A 102 4.10 2.29 -10.10
N TRP A 103 4.53 1.39 -10.97
CA TRP A 103 5.18 0.15 -10.58
C TRP A 103 6.66 0.43 -10.26
N PHE A 104 7.10 0.01 -9.08
CA PHE A 104 8.49 0.19 -8.63
C PHE A 104 9.20 -1.16 -8.56
N ALA A 105 10.37 -1.24 -9.15
CA ALA A 105 11.26 -2.38 -8.91
C ALA A 105 11.78 -2.32 -7.48
N GLU A 106 12.25 -3.46 -6.96
CA GLU A 106 12.77 -3.56 -5.59
C GLU A 106 13.82 -2.49 -5.30
N GLU A 107 14.81 -2.34 -6.19
CA GLU A 107 15.91 -1.39 -6.00
C GLU A 107 15.43 0.06 -6.02
N GLU A 108 14.49 0.35 -6.89
CA GLU A 108 13.90 1.68 -7.00
C GLU A 108 13.12 2.03 -5.74
N ALA A 109 12.32 1.10 -5.23
CA ALA A 109 11.56 1.29 -4.00
C ALA A 109 12.48 1.51 -2.80
N LYS A 110 13.57 0.74 -2.72
CA LYS A 110 14.57 0.88 -1.64
C LYS A 110 15.30 2.21 -1.68
N ALA A 111 15.51 2.75 -2.88
CA ALA A 111 16.20 4.02 -3.09
C ALA A 111 15.29 5.23 -2.85
N THR A 112 13.99 5.02 -2.70
CA THR A 112 12.98 6.07 -2.53
C THR A 112 12.53 6.13 -1.08
N THR A 113 12.52 7.32 -0.47
CA THR A 113 11.97 7.48 0.87
C THR A 113 10.45 7.49 0.77
N LEU A 114 9.81 6.44 1.29
CA LEU A 114 8.36 6.30 1.28
C LEU A 114 7.73 7.00 2.47
N ALA A 115 6.46 7.37 2.32
CA ALA A 115 5.68 7.98 3.39
C ALA A 115 5.52 6.99 4.56
N TYR A 116 5.32 7.49 5.76
CA TYR A 116 4.93 6.74 6.95
C TYR A 116 5.87 5.59 7.34
N GLY A 117 7.12 5.61 6.91
CA GLY A 117 8.08 4.56 7.26
C GLY A 117 7.85 3.24 6.52
N PHE A 118 7.11 3.23 5.43
CA PHE A 118 6.83 2.00 4.67
C PHE A 118 8.08 1.34 4.11
N ASN A 119 9.21 2.02 4.07
CA ASN A 119 10.47 1.39 3.64
C ASN A 119 10.80 0.14 4.44
N GLU A 120 10.50 0.12 5.75
CA GLU A 120 10.74 -1.05 6.60
C GLU A 120 9.87 -2.23 6.17
N ILE A 121 8.58 -1.97 5.92
CA ILE A 121 7.62 -3.00 5.52
C ILE A 121 7.96 -3.54 4.12
N VAL A 122 8.33 -2.66 3.20
CA VAL A 122 8.72 -3.04 1.84
C VAL A 122 10.00 -3.89 1.86
N ALA A 123 10.98 -3.52 2.68
CA ALA A 123 12.20 -4.30 2.84
C ALA A 123 11.89 -5.71 3.37
N ASP A 124 11.03 -5.81 4.38
CA ASP A 124 10.59 -7.10 4.92
C ASP A 124 9.86 -7.91 3.86
N PHE A 125 9.02 -7.27 3.05
CA PHE A 125 8.26 -7.93 1.99
C PHE A 125 9.18 -8.61 0.99
N TYR A 126 10.20 -7.92 0.53
CA TYR A 126 11.16 -8.50 -0.41
C TYR A 126 12.06 -9.55 0.25
N ALA A 127 12.44 -9.34 1.52
CA ALA A 127 13.25 -10.31 2.26
C ALA A 127 12.51 -11.63 2.46
N LYS A 128 11.24 -11.57 2.82
CA LYS A 128 10.40 -12.77 3.03
C LYS A 128 9.84 -13.32 1.73
N ALA A 129 9.70 -12.48 0.72
CA ALA A 129 9.28 -12.84 -0.63
C ALA A 129 8.09 -13.81 -0.66
N PRO A 130 6.93 -13.45 -0.04
CA PRO A 130 5.78 -14.36 0.02
C PRO A 130 5.20 -14.67 -1.36
N PHE A 131 5.54 -13.86 -2.36
CA PHE A 131 5.12 -14.03 -3.74
C PHE A 131 5.89 -15.13 -4.48
N LEU A 132 7.01 -15.60 -3.94
CA LEU A 132 7.76 -16.73 -4.52
C LEU A 132 7.07 -18.04 -4.18
N GLY A 133 7.04 -18.98 -5.10
CA GLY A 133 6.39 -20.27 -4.91
C GLY A 133 4.90 -20.27 -5.21
N ARG A 134 4.40 -19.21 -5.76
CA ARG A 134 3.00 -19.06 -6.16
C ARG A 134 2.80 -19.45 -7.61
#